data_9fdcb1c21683dc61a4661246bba3947c
#
_entry.id   9fdcb1c21683dc61a4661246bba3947c
#
_cell.length_a   1.000
_cell.length_b   1.000
_cell.length_c   1.000
_cell.angle_alpha   90.00
_cell.angle_beta   90.00
_cell.angle_gamma   90.00
#
_symmetry.space_group_name_H-M   'P 1'
#
loop_
_entity.id
_entity.type
_entity.pdbx_description
1 polymer ?
#
loop_
_entity_poly.entity_id
_entity_poly.type
_entity_poly.pdbx_seq_one_letter_code
_entity_poly.pdbx_strand_id
1 'polypeptide(L)'
;MKAVFAATINNADPLAALEVGELPEPQPRPFWSTVSVKAATVNHHDIWSLKGVGLAAEATPMILGTDAAGVLDEDIPVRKGLKAGDEVVLYTVIGADGAGVMPGERRTILSERYPGTMAAKTQVPSANVFAKPANLTLDEAAALGTSLSLIHI
;
A
#
# COMPACT_ATOMS: atom_id res chain seq x y z
N MET A 1 -2.91 -11.53 10.39
CA MET A 1 -3.48 -11.57 9.02
C MET A 1 -2.48 -12.13 8.04
N LYS A 2 -2.93 -12.83 7.00
CA LYS A 2 -2.04 -13.31 5.92
C LYS A 2 -1.40 -12.14 5.18
N ALA A 3 -0.10 -12.26 4.91
CA ALA A 3 0.69 -11.26 4.20
C ALA A 3 1.85 -11.89 3.43
N VAL A 4 2.32 -11.16 2.39
CA VAL A 4 3.58 -11.40 1.69
C VAL A 4 4.52 -10.27 2.10
N PHE A 5 5.69 -10.60 2.62
CA PHE A 5 6.57 -9.59 3.22
C PHE A 5 8.06 -9.90 3.02
N ALA A 6 8.87 -8.86 3.07
CA ALA A 6 10.31 -8.96 3.23
C ALA A 6 10.61 -9.28 4.69
N ALA A 7 11.03 -10.50 4.99
CA ALA A 7 11.43 -10.90 6.35
C ALA A 7 12.80 -10.33 6.72
N THR A 8 13.63 -10.11 5.71
CA THR A 8 14.96 -9.50 5.79
C THR A 8 15.29 -8.82 4.46
N ILE A 9 16.51 -8.36 4.28
CA ILE A 9 17.02 -7.82 3.02
C ILE A 9 18.11 -8.76 2.49
N ASN A 10 18.05 -9.09 1.17
CA ASN A 10 19.07 -9.88 0.50
C ASN A 10 19.30 -9.37 -0.91
N ASN A 11 20.37 -8.62 -1.13
CA ASN A 11 20.67 -8.06 -2.44
C ASN A 11 21.16 -9.12 -3.44
N ALA A 12 21.82 -10.18 -2.98
CA ALA A 12 22.37 -11.23 -3.84
C ALA A 12 21.27 -12.21 -4.32
N ASP A 13 20.34 -12.55 -3.42
CA ASP A 13 19.20 -13.42 -3.71
C ASP A 13 17.93 -12.81 -3.08
N PRO A 14 17.26 -11.88 -3.78
CA PRO A 14 16.10 -11.19 -3.21
C PRO A 14 14.96 -12.11 -2.82
N LEU A 15 14.75 -13.20 -3.55
CA LEU A 15 13.64 -14.12 -3.26
C LEU A 15 13.87 -14.92 -1.97
N ALA A 16 15.10 -15.10 -1.53
CA ALA A 16 15.40 -15.70 -0.24
C ALA A 16 15.00 -14.82 0.96
N ALA A 17 14.72 -13.54 0.73
CA ALA A 17 14.21 -12.61 1.74
C ALA A 17 12.68 -12.54 1.80
N LEU A 18 11.99 -13.17 0.84
CA LEU A 18 10.53 -13.16 0.72
C LEU A 18 9.91 -14.24 1.60
N GLU A 19 8.92 -13.86 2.37
CA GLU A 19 8.11 -14.82 3.13
C GLU A 19 6.60 -14.58 2.92
N VAL A 20 5.84 -15.68 3.04
CA VAL A 20 4.38 -15.67 3.10
C VAL A 20 3.97 -16.22 4.45
N GLY A 21 3.29 -15.43 5.25
CA GLY A 21 2.97 -15.82 6.63
C GLY A 21 1.93 -14.92 7.28
N GLU A 22 1.88 -14.99 8.61
CA GLU A 22 0.96 -14.20 9.43
C GLU A 22 1.70 -13.03 10.07
N LEU A 23 1.16 -11.83 9.87
CA LEU A 23 1.59 -10.60 10.54
C LEU A 23 0.41 -9.97 11.31
N PRO A 24 0.67 -9.12 12.29
CA PRO A 24 -0.39 -8.38 12.98
C PRO A 24 -1.22 -7.53 12.01
N GLU A 25 -2.49 -7.35 12.33
CA GLU A 25 -3.32 -6.37 11.61
C GLU A 25 -2.84 -4.94 11.90
N PRO A 26 -3.00 -4.02 10.94
CA PRO A 26 -2.63 -2.64 11.16
C PRO A 26 -3.46 -2.03 12.29
N GLN A 27 -2.80 -1.26 13.15
CA GLN A 27 -3.50 -0.53 14.22
C GLN A 27 -4.04 0.80 13.68
N PRO A 28 -5.26 1.21 14.09
CA PRO A 28 -5.84 2.46 13.63
C PRO A 28 -4.91 3.66 13.88
N ARG A 29 -4.81 4.54 12.87
CA ARG A 29 -4.02 5.78 12.92
C ARG A 29 -4.92 6.97 12.60
N PRO A 30 -4.77 8.11 13.30
CA PRO A 30 -5.49 9.33 12.93
C PRO A 30 -5.23 9.73 11.46
N PHE A 31 -6.29 10.08 10.74
CA PHE A 31 -6.25 10.48 9.32
C PHE A 31 -5.83 9.39 8.32
N TRP A 32 -5.74 8.15 8.76
CA TRP A 32 -5.50 6.96 7.93
C TRP A 32 -6.77 6.14 7.85
N SER A 33 -6.92 5.43 6.76
CA SER A 33 -8.05 4.53 6.52
C SER A 33 -7.58 3.11 6.27
N THR A 34 -8.35 2.16 6.77
CA THR A 34 -8.12 0.73 6.60
C THR A 34 -8.92 0.24 5.40
N VAL A 35 -8.26 -0.54 4.57
CA VAL A 35 -8.87 -1.17 3.39
C VAL A 35 -8.66 -2.67 3.45
N SER A 36 -9.75 -3.42 3.37
CA SER A 36 -9.75 -4.86 3.14
C SER A 36 -9.38 -5.12 1.68
N VAL A 37 -8.14 -5.57 1.46
CA VAL A 37 -7.57 -5.75 0.12
C VAL A 37 -8.25 -6.92 -0.59
N LYS A 38 -8.63 -6.70 -1.84
CA LYS A 38 -9.22 -7.72 -2.73
C LYS A 38 -8.30 -8.04 -3.91
N ALA A 39 -7.53 -7.05 -4.36
CA ALA A 39 -6.52 -7.21 -5.39
C ALA A 39 -5.31 -6.34 -5.08
N ALA A 40 -4.13 -6.86 -5.32
CA ALA A 40 -2.86 -6.15 -5.24
C ALA A 40 -2.00 -6.54 -6.45
N THR A 41 -1.10 -5.65 -6.88
CA THR A 41 -0.22 -5.93 -8.01
C THR A 41 1.20 -6.19 -7.56
N VAL A 42 1.93 -6.96 -8.35
CA VAL A 42 3.38 -7.14 -8.21
C VAL A 42 4.08 -6.13 -9.12
N ASN A 43 4.99 -5.37 -8.53
CA ASN A 43 5.78 -4.37 -9.24
C ASN A 43 7.29 -4.68 -9.12
N HIS A 44 8.09 -4.14 -10.02
CA HIS A 44 9.55 -4.25 -9.90
C HIS A 44 10.07 -3.62 -8.60
N HIS A 45 9.32 -2.68 -8.04
CA HIS A 45 9.56 -2.08 -6.72
C HIS A 45 9.69 -3.14 -5.62
N ASP A 46 8.89 -4.21 -5.64
CA ASP A 46 8.93 -5.26 -4.63
C ASP A 46 10.29 -5.98 -4.61
N ILE A 47 10.88 -6.19 -5.80
CA ILE A 47 12.23 -6.74 -5.92
C ILE A 47 13.29 -5.76 -5.38
N TRP A 48 13.11 -4.46 -5.62
CA TRP A 48 14.01 -3.44 -5.07
C TRP A 48 13.93 -3.38 -3.55
N SER A 49 12.73 -3.47 -2.98
CA SER A 49 12.53 -3.54 -1.52
C SER A 49 13.25 -4.75 -0.92
N LEU A 50 13.11 -5.93 -1.51
CA LEU A 50 13.82 -7.15 -1.10
C LEU A 50 15.35 -7.02 -1.16
N LYS A 51 15.86 -6.19 -2.08
CA LYS A 51 17.29 -5.85 -2.21
C LYS A 51 17.77 -4.77 -1.23
N GLY A 52 16.86 -4.11 -0.51
CA GLY A 52 17.19 -3.01 0.40
C GLY A 52 17.26 -1.64 -0.28
N VAL A 53 16.68 -1.50 -1.46
CA VAL A 53 16.52 -0.20 -2.12
C VAL A 53 15.18 0.40 -1.71
N GLY A 54 15.22 1.53 -1.03
CA GLY A 54 14.03 2.17 -0.44
C GLY A 54 13.61 1.59 0.92
N LEU A 55 13.83 0.31 1.16
CA LEU A 55 13.54 -0.37 2.42
C LEU A 55 14.82 -0.54 3.26
N ALA A 56 14.81 0.00 4.47
CA ALA A 56 15.90 -0.18 5.44
C ALA A 56 15.78 -1.53 6.17
N ALA A 57 16.90 -2.17 6.48
CA ALA A 57 16.90 -3.48 7.15
C ALA A 57 16.18 -3.46 8.50
N GLU A 58 16.27 -2.36 9.22
CA GLU A 58 15.64 -2.16 10.53
C GLU A 58 14.11 -2.06 10.44
N ALA A 59 13.58 -1.82 9.24
CA ALA A 59 12.14 -1.76 8.99
C ALA A 59 11.52 -3.13 8.65
N THR A 60 12.33 -4.19 8.59
CA THR A 60 11.80 -5.55 8.38
C THR A 60 11.31 -6.16 9.69
N PRO A 61 10.27 -7.02 9.67
CA PRO A 61 9.54 -7.48 8.50
C PRO A 61 8.64 -6.40 7.89
N MET A 62 8.66 -6.26 6.55
CA MET A 62 7.90 -5.25 5.83
C MET A 62 6.96 -5.89 4.80
N ILE A 63 5.66 -5.63 4.93
CA ILE A 63 4.67 -6.08 3.93
C ILE A 63 4.99 -5.42 2.58
N LEU A 64 5.06 -6.24 1.53
CA LEU A 64 5.33 -5.79 0.18
C LEU A 64 4.07 -5.28 -0.53
N GLY A 65 4.24 -4.80 -1.75
CA GLY A 65 3.18 -4.28 -2.60
C GLY A 65 2.96 -2.78 -2.46
N THR A 66 2.74 -2.14 -3.59
CA THR A 66 2.51 -0.69 -3.66
C THR A 66 1.07 -0.37 -4.03
N ASP A 67 0.40 -1.22 -4.79
CA ASP A 67 -0.91 -0.96 -5.36
C ASP A 67 -1.95 -1.92 -4.83
N ALA A 68 -3.16 -1.42 -4.60
CA ALA A 68 -4.30 -2.26 -4.28
C ALA A 68 -5.63 -1.61 -4.67
N ALA A 69 -6.62 -2.47 -4.88
CA ALA A 69 -8.03 -2.16 -4.80
C ALA A 69 -8.69 -3.07 -3.76
N GLY A 70 -9.74 -2.59 -3.14
CA GLY A 70 -10.41 -3.34 -2.08
C GLY A 70 -11.67 -2.67 -1.59
N VAL A 71 -12.05 -3.00 -0.38
CA VAL A 71 -13.26 -2.48 0.26
C VAL A 71 -12.85 -1.65 1.48
N LEU A 72 -13.40 -0.46 1.60
CA LEU A 72 -13.16 0.45 2.70
C LEU A 72 -13.81 -0.09 3.98
N ASP A 73 -13.04 -0.16 5.08
CA ASP A 73 -13.52 -0.72 6.35
C ASP A 73 -14.30 0.31 7.19
N GLU A 74 -14.11 1.61 6.96
CA GLU A 74 -14.74 2.71 7.73
C GLU A 74 -15.09 3.92 6.85
N ASP A 75 -15.98 4.78 7.33
CA ASP A 75 -16.31 6.05 6.65
C ASP A 75 -15.12 6.99 6.63
N ILE A 76 -14.91 7.70 5.50
CA ILE A 76 -13.85 8.71 5.36
C ILE A 76 -14.47 10.12 5.39
N PRO A 77 -14.42 10.84 6.54
CA PRO A 77 -14.99 12.19 6.63
C PRO A 77 -14.36 13.22 5.68
N VAL A 78 -13.07 13.05 5.38
CA VAL A 78 -12.32 13.98 4.51
C VAL A 78 -12.53 13.73 3.01
N ARG A 79 -13.08 12.58 2.63
CA ARG A 79 -13.42 12.21 1.25
C ARG A 79 -14.93 12.14 1.09
N LYS A 80 -15.49 13.20 0.57
CA LYS A 80 -16.93 13.33 0.40
C LYS A 80 -17.53 12.15 -0.37
N GLY A 81 -18.43 11.41 0.29
CA GLY A 81 -19.19 10.31 -0.29
C GLY A 81 -18.57 8.91 -0.11
N LEU A 82 -17.34 8.77 0.37
CA LEU A 82 -16.76 7.44 0.64
C LEU A 82 -17.18 6.92 2.01
N LYS A 83 -17.72 5.71 2.04
CA LYS A 83 -18.27 5.04 3.23
C LYS A 83 -17.71 3.64 3.38
N ALA A 84 -17.83 3.09 4.57
CA ALA A 84 -17.58 1.68 4.80
C ALA A 84 -18.37 0.82 3.80
N GLY A 85 -17.71 -0.16 3.20
CA GLY A 85 -18.28 -1.03 2.18
C GLY A 85 -18.08 -0.56 0.74
N ASP A 86 -17.63 0.68 0.50
CA ASP A 86 -17.35 1.15 -0.85
C ASP A 86 -16.10 0.47 -1.45
N GLU A 87 -16.17 0.17 -2.73
CA GLU A 87 -15.01 -0.30 -3.49
C GLU A 87 -14.07 0.87 -3.81
N VAL A 88 -12.80 0.70 -3.45
CA VAL A 88 -11.80 1.76 -3.53
C VAL A 88 -10.51 1.30 -4.19
N VAL A 89 -9.76 2.26 -4.73
CA VAL A 89 -8.39 2.09 -5.23
C VAL A 89 -7.46 3.01 -4.42
N LEU A 90 -6.23 2.57 -4.22
CA LEU A 90 -5.25 3.27 -3.41
C LEU A 90 -4.24 4.03 -4.28
N TYR A 91 -3.90 5.26 -3.85
CA TYR A 91 -2.75 5.98 -4.40
C TYR A 91 -1.51 5.65 -3.57
N THR A 92 -0.48 5.14 -4.23
CA THR A 92 0.67 4.51 -3.59
C THR A 92 1.67 5.48 -2.96
N VAL A 93 1.76 6.74 -3.46
CA VAL A 93 2.72 7.72 -2.97
C VAL A 93 2.15 8.48 -1.78
N ILE A 94 2.78 8.34 -0.63
CA ILE A 94 2.42 9.03 0.61
C ILE A 94 3.17 10.35 0.67
N GLY A 95 2.47 11.45 0.94
CA GLY A 95 3.03 12.80 1.06
C GLY A 95 3.24 13.53 -0.27
N ALA A 96 2.62 13.07 -1.36
CA ALA A 96 2.77 13.73 -2.67
C ALA A 96 2.35 15.20 -2.64
N ASP A 97 1.19 15.51 -2.04
CA ASP A 97 0.63 16.87 -1.95
C ASP A 97 0.56 17.36 -0.49
N GLY A 98 1.45 16.88 0.37
CA GLY A 98 1.40 17.15 1.81
C GLY A 98 0.24 16.44 2.53
N ALA A 99 -0.55 15.67 1.81
CA ALA A 99 -1.65 14.91 2.39
C ALA A 99 -1.16 13.59 3.00
N GLY A 100 -1.60 13.31 4.22
CA GLY A 100 -1.42 12.01 4.85
C GLY A 100 -0.06 11.75 5.50
N VAL A 101 0.83 12.74 5.51
CA VAL A 101 2.08 12.69 6.29
C VAL A 101 2.11 13.84 7.30
N MET A 102 2.85 13.62 8.38
CA MET A 102 3.10 14.67 9.36
C MET A 102 4.02 15.74 8.75
N PRO A 103 3.92 17.00 9.19
CA PRO A 103 4.83 18.05 8.74
C PRO A 103 6.29 17.63 8.87
N GLY A 104 7.05 17.75 7.79
CA GLY A 104 8.48 17.36 7.74
C GLY A 104 8.76 15.91 7.33
N GLU A 105 7.77 15.09 7.15
CA GLU A 105 7.97 13.74 6.60
C GLU A 105 8.27 13.80 5.10
N ARG A 106 9.22 12.97 4.67
CA ARG A 106 9.55 12.83 3.24
C ARG A 106 8.48 12.00 2.53
N ARG A 107 8.28 12.29 1.26
CA ARG A 107 7.53 11.40 0.36
C ARG A 107 8.11 9.99 0.41
N THR A 108 7.23 9.01 0.38
CA THR A 108 7.60 7.60 0.33
C THR A 108 6.55 6.82 -0.45
N ILE A 109 6.91 5.64 -0.88
CA ILE A 109 5.99 4.68 -1.47
C ILE A 109 5.65 3.65 -0.40
N LEU A 110 4.48 3.02 -0.49
CA LEU A 110 4.15 1.86 0.35
C LEU A 110 5.21 0.77 0.18
N SER A 111 5.41 -0.04 1.20
CA SER A 111 6.46 -1.06 1.35
C SER A 111 7.90 -0.54 1.52
N GLU A 112 8.06 0.75 1.84
CA GLU A 112 9.37 1.33 2.23
C GLU A 112 9.40 1.72 3.71
N ARG A 113 8.53 2.66 4.10
CA ARG A 113 8.41 3.17 5.49
C ARG A 113 7.11 2.73 6.16
N TYR A 114 6.12 2.41 5.38
CA TYR A 114 4.82 1.94 5.81
C TYR A 114 4.51 0.60 5.15
N PRO A 115 3.77 -0.29 5.85
CA PRO A 115 3.39 -1.57 5.29
C PRO A 115 2.73 -1.43 3.91
N GLY A 116 3.05 -2.36 3.03
CA GLY A 116 2.51 -2.41 1.69
C GLY A 116 1.11 -3.03 1.62
N THR A 117 0.75 -3.45 0.41
CA THR A 117 -0.61 -3.85 0.06
C THR A 117 -0.81 -5.36 -0.08
N MET A 118 0.25 -6.16 -0.09
CA MET A 118 0.16 -7.63 -0.22
C MET A 118 -0.21 -8.29 1.11
N ALA A 119 -1.33 -7.88 1.68
CA ALA A 119 -1.90 -8.43 2.90
C ALA A 119 -3.43 -8.40 2.87
N ALA A 120 -4.09 -9.08 3.80
CA ALA A 120 -5.54 -9.08 3.89
C ALA A 120 -6.10 -7.67 4.13
N LYS A 121 -5.35 -6.83 4.87
CA LYS A 121 -5.69 -5.42 5.12
C LYS A 121 -4.45 -4.55 4.96
N THR A 122 -4.66 -3.33 4.52
CA THR A 122 -3.63 -2.28 4.50
C THR A 122 -4.20 -0.97 5.04
N GLN A 123 -3.31 -0.07 5.45
CA GLN A 123 -3.66 1.29 5.83
C GLN A 123 -2.91 2.30 4.97
N VAL A 124 -3.64 3.32 4.55
CA VAL A 124 -3.09 4.47 3.86
C VAL A 124 -3.70 5.76 4.41
N PRO A 125 -3.04 6.92 4.23
CA PRO A 125 -3.69 8.19 4.52
C PRO A 125 -5.05 8.26 3.82
N SER A 126 -6.08 8.73 4.52
CA SER A 126 -7.44 8.82 3.96
C SER A 126 -7.49 9.63 2.66
N ALA A 127 -6.58 10.59 2.49
CA ALA A 127 -6.40 11.36 1.25
C ALA A 127 -5.95 10.50 0.05
N ASN A 128 -5.33 9.35 0.29
CA ASN A 128 -4.83 8.43 -0.73
C ASN A 128 -5.88 7.39 -1.16
N VAL A 129 -7.10 7.43 -0.60
CA VAL A 129 -8.19 6.52 -0.95
C VAL A 129 -9.11 7.18 -1.97
N PHE A 130 -9.43 6.50 -3.05
CA PHE A 130 -10.30 6.99 -4.13
C PHE A 130 -11.37 5.95 -4.45
N ALA A 131 -12.56 6.42 -4.86
CA ALA A 131 -13.58 5.51 -5.37
C ALA A 131 -13.04 4.72 -6.57
N LYS A 132 -13.27 3.43 -6.58
CA LYS A 132 -12.95 2.59 -7.76
C LYS A 132 -13.79 3.07 -8.95
N PRO A 133 -13.19 3.23 -10.16
CA PRO A 133 -13.96 3.50 -11.37
C PRO A 133 -15.02 2.41 -11.59
N ALA A 134 -16.26 2.81 -11.87
CA ALA A 134 -17.39 1.88 -11.97
C ALA A 134 -17.27 0.88 -13.13
N ASN A 135 -16.50 1.24 -14.16
CA ASN A 135 -16.29 0.42 -15.36
C ASN A 135 -15.11 -0.56 -15.25
N LEU A 136 -14.42 -0.60 -14.11
CA LEU A 136 -13.28 -1.49 -13.88
C LEU A 136 -13.62 -2.54 -12.82
N THR A 137 -13.09 -3.73 -13.00
CA THR A 137 -13.01 -4.74 -11.94
C THR A 137 -12.03 -4.32 -10.85
N LEU A 138 -12.02 -5.00 -9.70
CA LEU A 138 -11.03 -4.74 -8.64
C LEU A 138 -9.61 -5.05 -9.10
N ASP A 139 -9.42 -6.10 -9.91
CA ASP A 139 -8.11 -6.48 -10.45
C ASP A 139 -7.56 -5.42 -11.40
N GLU A 140 -8.40 -4.92 -12.32
CA GLU A 140 -8.03 -3.83 -13.22
C GLU A 140 -7.75 -2.53 -12.45
N ALA A 141 -8.58 -2.21 -11.46
CA ALA A 141 -8.41 -1.00 -10.64
C ALA A 141 -7.13 -1.05 -9.80
N ALA A 142 -6.76 -2.22 -9.28
CA ALA A 142 -5.51 -2.38 -8.55
C ALA A 142 -4.27 -2.05 -9.41
N ALA A 143 -4.33 -2.27 -10.72
CA ALA A 143 -3.22 -2.00 -11.64
C ALA A 143 -3.05 -0.50 -11.98
N LEU A 144 -3.95 0.38 -11.54
CA LEU A 144 -3.90 1.82 -11.88
C LEU A 144 -2.80 2.59 -11.16
N GLY A 145 -2.43 2.19 -9.94
CA GLY A 145 -1.59 2.98 -9.05
C GLY A 145 -0.21 3.29 -9.61
N THR A 146 0.74 2.41 -9.41
CA THR A 146 2.14 2.63 -9.76
C THR A 146 2.35 2.75 -11.26
N SER A 147 1.75 1.87 -12.06
CA SER A 147 1.99 1.82 -13.51
C SER A 147 1.54 3.08 -14.23
N LEU A 148 0.35 3.61 -13.93
CA LEU A 148 -0.15 4.84 -14.56
C LEU A 148 0.49 6.10 -13.98
N SER A 149 0.73 6.14 -12.69
CA SER A 149 1.35 7.30 -12.03
C SER A 149 2.75 7.59 -12.59
N LEU A 150 3.54 6.56 -12.88
CA LEU A 150 4.88 6.72 -13.44
C LEU A 150 4.89 7.15 -14.92
N ILE A 151 3.82 6.89 -15.66
CA ILE A 151 3.71 7.27 -17.08
C ILE A 151 3.33 8.75 -17.23
N HIS A 152 2.64 9.33 -16.24
CA HIS A 152 2.09 10.69 -16.31
C HIS A 152 2.90 11.73 -15.53
N ILE A 153 4.09 11.39 -15.06
CA ILE A 153 5.02 12.33 -14.41
C ILE A 153 5.89 13.04 -15.44
#